data_5fc7a09f9851b6ad55dcff04ce62b327
#
_entry.id   5fc7a09f9851b6ad55dcff04ce62b327
#
_cell.length_a   1.000
_cell.length_b   1.000
_cell.length_c   1.000
_cell.angle_alpha   90.00
_cell.angle_beta   90.00
_cell.angle_gamma   90.00
#
_symmetry.space_group_name_H-M   'P 1'
#
loop_
_entity.id
_entity.type
_entity.pdbx_description
1 polymer ?
#
loop_
_entity_poly.entity_id
_entity_poly.type
_entity_poly.pdbx_seq_one_letter_code
_entity_poly.pdbx_strand_id
1 'polypeptide(L)'
;MNVSQEAIKVICHHEGIRYKPYRCPARLWTVGVGHVLYPEQGKLPIDQRDGFALRPQDNRAFSKDEVDAILKFDLQRFERGVLSFCLVVLSQGMFDGLVSFSFNVGLGTLQRSTLRQKLLRGDKAGAGEEFLKYTKGGGKVLPGLVKRRQDERALFLSP
;
A
#
# COMPACT_ATOMS: atom_id res chain seq x y z
N MET A 1 2.10 15.27 7.76
CA MET A 1 2.60 14.95 6.40
C MET A 1 1.57 14.09 5.68
N ASN A 2 1.41 14.32 4.41
CA ASN A 2 0.64 13.46 3.52
C ASN A 2 1.56 13.03 2.38
N VAL A 3 1.25 11.88 1.76
CA VAL A 3 2.01 11.43 0.60
C VAL A 3 1.91 12.41 -0.57
N SER A 4 2.99 12.51 -1.33
CA SER A 4 3.05 13.34 -2.54
C SER A 4 2.28 12.70 -3.70
N GLN A 5 2.03 13.48 -4.75
CA GLN A 5 1.46 12.96 -6.00
C GLN A 5 2.37 11.92 -6.66
N GLU A 6 3.69 12.04 -6.50
CA GLU A 6 4.62 11.05 -7.02
C GLU A 6 4.46 9.69 -6.32
N ALA A 7 4.29 9.68 -5.00
CA ALA A 7 3.99 8.46 -4.28
C ALA A 7 2.66 7.84 -4.72
N ILE A 8 1.63 8.66 -4.91
CA ILE A 8 0.32 8.19 -5.41
C ILE A 8 0.47 7.53 -6.78
N LYS A 9 1.25 8.12 -7.69
CA LYS A 9 1.53 7.53 -9.01
C LYS A 9 2.21 6.17 -8.89
N VAL A 10 3.22 6.05 -8.03
CA VAL A 10 3.93 4.78 -7.80
C VAL A 10 2.98 3.72 -7.24
N ILE A 11 2.18 4.07 -6.23
CA ILE A 11 1.19 3.15 -5.64
C ILE A 11 0.19 2.69 -6.70
N CYS A 12 -0.42 3.60 -7.44
CA CYS A 12 -1.39 3.27 -8.48
C CYS A 12 -0.78 2.41 -9.59
N HIS A 13 0.44 2.70 -10.01
CA HIS A 13 1.14 1.93 -11.03
C HIS A 13 1.31 0.46 -10.61
N HIS A 14 1.69 0.21 -9.36
CA HIS A 14 1.96 -1.13 -8.86
C HIS A 14 0.69 -1.89 -8.42
N GLU A 15 -0.27 -1.19 -7.83
CA GLU A 15 -1.52 -1.83 -7.39
C GLU A 15 -2.52 -2.02 -8.53
N GLY A 16 -2.47 -1.17 -9.55
CA GLY A 16 -3.51 -1.07 -10.57
C GLY A 16 -4.74 -0.30 -10.07
N ILE A 17 -5.54 0.19 -11.00
CA ILE A 17 -6.78 0.92 -10.71
C ILE A 17 -7.92 0.25 -11.41
N ARG A 18 -9.02 0.00 -10.69
CA ARG A 18 -10.27 -0.49 -11.26
C ARG A 18 -11.43 0.42 -10.90
N TYR A 19 -12.12 0.92 -11.91
CA TYR A 19 -13.22 1.86 -11.74
C TYR A 19 -14.57 1.18 -11.52
N LYS A 20 -14.66 -0.12 -11.77
CA LYS A 20 -15.86 -0.92 -11.47
C LYS A 20 -15.55 -1.94 -10.38
N PRO A 21 -16.51 -2.19 -9.47
CA PRO A 21 -16.33 -3.24 -8.46
C PRO A 21 -15.99 -4.59 -9.09
N TYR A 22 -15.10 -5.30 -8.43
CA TYR A 22 -14.67 -6.64 -8.83
C TYR A 22 -14.38 -7.48 -7.59
N ARG A 23 -14.31 -8.79 -7.75
CA ARG A 23 -13.86 -9.67 -6.67
C ARG A 23 -12.34 -9.84 -6.75
N CYS A 24 -11.67 -9.45 -5.67
CA CYS A 24 -10.22 -9.64 -5.55
C CYS A 24 -9.88 -11.15 -5.37
N PRO A 25 -8.59 -11.54 -5.38
CA PRO A 25 -8.21 -12.95 -5.14
C PRO A 25 -8.76 -13.53 -3.84
N ALA A 26 -8.95 -12.70 -2.80
CA ALA A 26 -9.58 -13.10 -1.54
C ALA A 26 -11.12 -13.17 -1.61
N ARG A 27 -11.71 -13.03 -2.82
CA ARG A 27 -13.15 -13.08 -3.09
C ARG A 27 -13.97 -11.97 -2.41
N LEU A 28 -13.36 -10.81 -2.18
CA LEU A 28 -14.01 -9.64 -1.60
C LEU A 28 -14.37 -8.63 -2.69
N TRP A 29 -15.56 -8.02 -2.59
CA TRP A 29 -15.93 -6.90 -3.45
C TRP A 29 -14.98 -5.74 -3.20
N THR A 30 -14.31 -5.31 -4.26
CA THR A 30 -13.20 -4.34 -4.22
C THR A 30 -13.37 -3.34 -5.36
N VAL A 31 -12.89 -2.11 -5.16
CA VAL A 31 -12.89 -1.07 -6.20
C VAL A 31 -11.66 -0.18 -6.06
N GLY A 32 -11.33 0.54 -7.13
CA GLY A 32 -10.23 1.51 -7.11
C GLY A 32 -8.87 0.86 -6.96
N VAL A 33 -8.12 1.27 -5.97
CA VAL A 33 -6.76 0.81 -5.69
C VAL A 33 -6.81 -0.15 -4.49
N GLY A 34 -7.40 -1.32 -4.71
CA GLY A 34 -7.49 -2.36 -3.69
C GLY A 34 -8.43 -2.06 -2.52
N HIS A 35 -9.40 -1.15 -2.68
CA HIS A 35 -10.32 -0.78 -1.60
C HIS A 35 -11.44 -1.81 -1.45
N VAL A 36 -11.52 -2.46 -0.29
CA VAL A 36 -12.62 -3.38 0.04
C VAL A 36 -13.88 -2.58 0.40
N LEU A 37 -14.94 -2.75 -0.39
CA LEU A 37 -16.19 -1.97 -0.23
C LEU A 37 -16.93 -2.28 1.07
N TYR A 38 -16.93 -3.54 1.48
CA TYR A 38 -17.70 -4.00 2.65
C TYR A 38 -16.77 -4.82 3.55
N PRO A 39 -16.16 -4.21 4.59
CA PRO A 39 -15.24 -4.92 5.49
C PRO A 39 -15.84 -6.16 6.15
N GLU A 40 -17.15 -6.18 6.37
CA GLU A 40 -17.88 -7.32 6.95
C GLU A 40 -17.77 -8.60 6.12
N GLN A 41 -17.47 -8.52 4.81
CA GLN A 41 -17.22 -9.68 3.98
C GLN A 41 -16.05 -10.52 4.51
N GLY A 42 -15.03 -9.88 5.06
CA GLY A 42 -13.84 -10.53 5.58
C GLY A 42 -14.11 -11.47 6.76
N LYS A 43 -15.27 -11.33 7.43
CA LYS A 43 -15.69 -12.22 8.52
C LYS A 43 -16.22 -13.55 8.01
N LEU A 44 -16.59 -13.65 6.74
CA LEU A 44 -17.08 -14.90 6.13
C LEU A 44 -15.92 -15.78 5.74
N PRO A 45 -16.07 -17.13 5.85
CA PRO A 45 -15.15 -18.05 5.20
C PRO A 45 -15.05 -17.77 3.70
N ILE A 46 -13.88 -18.02 3.11
CA ILE A 46 -13.62 -17.71 1.69
C ILE A 46 -14.66 -18.34 0.76
N ASP A 47 -15.04 -19.59 1.02
CA ASP A 47 -16.02 -20.36 0.22
C ASP A 47 -17.45 -19.79 0.29
N GLN A 48 -17.73 -18.91 1.25
CA GLN A 48 -19.04 -18.27 1.42
C GLN A 48 -19.07 -16.82 0.89
N ARG A 49 -17.92 -16.25 0.54
CA ARG A 49 -17.84 -14.84 0.11
C ARG A 49 -18.52 -14.56 -1.22
N ASP A 50 -18.57 -15.53 -2.11
CA ASP A 50 -19.23 -15.38 -3.42
C ASP A 50 -20.74 -15.17 -3.30
N GLY A 51 -21.35 -15.59 -2.20
CA GLY A 51 -22.75 -15.33 -1.89
C GLY A 51 -23.03 -13.90 -1.38
N PHE A 52 -22.00 -13.13 -1.06
CA PHE A 52 -22.18 -11.75 -0.60
C PHE A 52 -22.47 -10.85 -1.80
N ALA A 53 -23.67 -10.25 -1.84
CA ALA A 53 -24.10 -9.47 -3.00
C ALA A 53 -23.50 -8.07 -3.01
N LEU A 54 -23.12 -7.61 -4.21
CA LEU A 54 -22.81 -6.19 -4.44
C LEU A 54 -24.08 -5.37 -4.20
N ARG A 55 -23.96 -4.29 -3.45
CA ARG A 55 -25.09 -3.38 -3.20
C ARG A 55 -25.47 -2.68 -4.51
N PRO A 56 -26.80 -2.48 -4.78
CA PRO A 56 -27.24 -1.86 -6.04
C PRO A 56 -26.62 -0.48 -6.30
N GLN A 57 -26.44 0.35 -5.25
CA GLN A 57 -25.83 1.67 -5.36
C GLN A 57 -24.36 1.65 -5.76
N ASP A 58 -23.67 0.53 -5.56
CA ASP A 58 -22.25 0.37 -5.90
C ASP A 58 -22.03 -0.33 -7.24
N ASN A 59 -23.12 -0.86 -7.84
CA ASN A 59 -23.06 -1.52 -9.15
C ASN A 59 -23.00 -0.48 -10.28
N ARG A 60 -21.86 0.20 -10.38
CA ARG A 60 -21.63 1.29 -11.32
C ARG A 60 -20.16 1.52 -11.55
N ALA A 61 -19.83 2.35 -12.54
CA ALA A 61 -18.47 2.89 -12.66
C ALA A 61 -18.26 4.01 -11.62
N PHE A 62 -17.16 3.94 -10.89
CA PHE A 62 -16.70 5.01 -10.01
C PHE A 62 -15.89 6.01 -10.82
N SER A 63 -15.98 7.29 -10.50
CA SER A 63 -15.18 8.31 -11.18
C SER A 63 -13.73 8.28 -10.71
N LYS A 64 -12.84 8.91 -11.51
CA LYS A 64 -11.45 9.08 -11.11
C LYS A 64 -11.35 9.83 -9.78
N ASP A 65 -12.13 10.89 -9.59
CA ASP A 65 -12.12 11.68 -8.35
C ASP A 65 -12.59 10.86 -7.14
N GLU A 66 -13.61 10.01 -7.31
CA GLU A 66 -14.06 9.10 -6.26
C GLU A 66 -12.96 8.12 -5.87
N VAL A 67 -12.30 7.49 -6.85
CA VAL A 67 -11.21 6.53 -6.60
C VAL A 67 -10.02 7.22 -5.92
N ASP A 68 -9.65 8.41 -6.37
CA ASP A 68 -8.57 9.20 -5.76
C ASP A 68 -8.90 9.55 -4.30
N ALA A 69 -10.13 9.95 -4.01
CA ALA A 69 -10.57 10.27 -2.65
C ALA A 69 -10.55 9.03 -1.74
N ILE A 70 -10.98 7.89 -2.24
CA ILE A 70 -10.94 6.61 -1.52
C ILE A 70 -9.50 6.23 -1.19
N LEU A 71 -8.60 6.30 -2.17
CA LEU A 71 -7.18 5.99 -1.95
C LEU A 71 -6.56 6.89 -0.89
N LYS A 72 -6.80 8.20 -0.97
CA LYS A 72 -6.28 9.16 0.03
C LYS A 72 -6.79 8.84 1.43
N PHE A 73 -8.05 8.47 1.54
CA PHE A 73 -8.63 8.04 2.82
C PHE A 73 -7.94 6.77 3.34
N ASP A 74 -7.77 5.76 2.49
CA ASP A 74 -7.13 4.50 2.88
C ASP A 74 -5.67 4.69 3.29
N LEU A 75 -4.96 5.61 2.63
CA LEU A 75 -3.56 5.90 2.94
C LEU A 75 -3.37 6.55 4.31
N GLN A 76 -4.36 7.24 4.86
CA GLN A 76 -4.24 7.94 6.15
C GLN A 76 -3.78 7.01 7.29
N ARG A 77 -4.25 5.78 7.31
CA ARG A 77 -3.82 4.80 8.32
C ARG A 77 -2.32 4.51 8.21
N PHE A 78 -1.80 4.38 6.99
CA PHE A 78 -0.39 4.11 6.75
C PHE A 78 0.47 5.36 7.01
N GLU A 79 -0.01 6.54 6.67
CA GLU A 79 0.65 7.81 6.98
C GLU A 79 0.83 7.96 8.50
N ARG A 80 -0.24 7.76 9.27
CA ARG A 80 -0.17 7.80 10.73
C ARG A 80 0.76 6.72 11.30
N GLY A 81 0.71 5.51 10.74
CA GLY A 81 1.55 4.41 11.18
C GLY A 81 3.04 4.68 10.95
N VAL A 82 3.41 5.21 9.78
CA VAL A 82 4.79 5.58 9.48
C VAL A 82 5.30 6.64 10.45
N LEU A 83 4.52 7.70 10.68
CA LEU A 83 4.89 8.76 11.63
C LEU A 83 5.01 8.24 13.07
N SER A 84 4.20 7.26 13.45
CA SER A 84 4.23 6.65 14.78
C SER A 84 5.44 5.72 14.98
N PHE A 85 5.83 4.98 13.93
CA PHE A 85 6.91 4.00 14.03
C PHE A 85 8.29 4.56 13.72
N CYS A 86 8.36 5.63 12.94
CA CYS A 86 9.63 6.24 12.50
C CYS A 86 9.80 7.61 13.15
N LEU A 87 10.17 7.61 14.43
CA LEU A 87 10.32 8.83 15.25
C LEU A 87 11.64 9.54 14.97
N VAL A 88 11.85 9.90 13.71
CA VAL A 88 12.99 10.68 13.21
C VAL A 88 12.48 11.73 12.23
N VAL A 89 13.32 12.71 11.92
CA VAL A 89 12.96 13.70 10.89
C VAL A 89 12.91 12.99 9.53
N LEU A 90 11.75 13.00 8.90
CA LEU A 90 11.54 12.41 7.58
C LEU A 90 11.47 13.51 6.52
N SER A 91 12.23 13.37 5.44
CA SER A 91 11.99 14.14 4.22
C SER A 91 10.70 13.65 3.55
N GLN A 92 10.18 14.42 2.60
CA GLN A 92 9.00 13.99 1.83
C GLN A 92 9.26 12.66 1.13
N GLY A 93 10.42 12.51 0.49
CA GLY A 93 10.76 11.26 -0.19
C GLY A 93 10.85 10.05 0.75
N MET A 94 11.46 10.24 1.93
CA MET A 94 11.51 9.17 2.95
C MET A 94 10.10 8.74 3.36
N PHE A 95 9.25 9.71 3.64
CA PHE A 95 7.85 9.46 4.01
C PHE A 95 7.09 8.72 2.91
N ASP A 96 7.20 9.19 1.67
CA ASP A 96 6.56 8.61 0.50
C ASP A 96 6.95 7.14 0.28
N GLY A 97 8.25 6.86 0.32
CA GLY A 97 8.76 5.49 0.17
C GLY A 97 8.25 4.56 1.26
N LEU A 98 8.26 5.04 2.52
CA LEU A 98 7.79 4.26 3.66
C LEU A 98 6.29 3.99 3.63
N VAL A 99 5.49 4.96 3.21
CA VAL A 99 4.03 4.78 3.09
C VAL A 99 3.70 3.80 1.97
N SER A 100 4.30 3.96 0.79
CA SER A 100 4.11 3.01 -0.32
C SER A 100 4.50 1.58 0.07
N PHE A 101 5.65 1.42 0.70
CA PHE A 101 6.13 0.14 1.22
C PHE A 101 5.13 -0.47 2.20
N SER A 102 4.71 0.29 3.21
CA SER A 102 3.78 -0.17 4.24
C SER A 102 2.41 -0.52 3.68
N PHE A 103 1.96 0.22 2.66
CA PHE A 103 0.69 -0.07 1.98
C PHE A 103 0.70 -1.46 1.33
N ASN A 104 1.85 -1.91 0.84
CA ASN A 104 1.99 -3.25 0.24
C ASN A 104 2.27 -4.34 1.29
N VAL A 105 3.27 -4.13 2.15
CA VAL A 105 3.74 -5.21 3.06
C VAL A 105 3.07 -5.19 4.42
N GLY A 106 2.35 -4.12 4.76
CA GLY A 106 1.70 -3.93 6.05
C GLY A 106 2.54 -3.16 7.06
N LEU A 107 1.87 -2.41 7.93
CA LEU A 107 2.50 -1.65 9.01
C LEU A 107 3.25 -2.53 10.01
N GLY A 108 2.73 -3.72 10.30
CA GLY A 108 3.40 -4.67 11.19
C GLY A 108 4.76 -5.12 10.65
N THR A 109 4.89 -5.30 9.34
CA THR A 109 6.16 -5.61 8.69
C THR A 109 7.14 -4.45 8.84
N LEU A 110 6.71 -3.22 8.59
CA LEU A 110 7.54 -2.03 8.83
C LEU A 110 8.02 -1.96 10.28
N GLN A 111 7.11 -2.15 11.23
CA GLN A 111 7.40 -2.06 12.66
C GLN A 111 8.51 -3.01 13.09
N ARG A 112 8.53 -4.23 12.54
CA ARG A 112 9.50 -5.29 12.87
C ARG A 112 10.75 -5.28 11.97
N SER A 113 10.82 -4.37 10.99
CA SER A 113 11.83 -4.42 9.93
C SER A 113 13.20 -3.94 10.38
N THR A 114 14.24 -4.52 9.79
CA THR A 114 15.61 -3.99 9.86
C THR A 114 15.70 -2.61 9.18
N LEU A 115 14.86 -2.37 8.16
CA LEU A 115 14.73 -1.06 7.53
C LEU A 115 14.46 0.03 8.56
N ARG A 116 13.44 -0.17 9.39
CA ARG A 116 13.08 0.77 10.46
C ARG A 116 14.23 0.95 11.46
N GLN A 117 14.87 -0.14 11.88
CA GLN A 117 15.99 -0.08 12.82
C GLN A 117 17.16 0.75 12.28
N LYS A 118 17.51 0.56 11.00
CA LYS A 118 18.57 1.35 10.35
C LYS A 118 18.18 2.82 10.26
N LEU A 119 16.94 3.10 9.89
CA LEU A 119 16.42 4.47 9.81
C LEU A 119 16.50 5.17 11.17
N LEU A 120 16.06 4.52 12.24
CA LEU A 120 16.10 5.08 13.59
C LEU A 120 17.53 5.37 14.09
N ARG A 121 18.54 4.68 13.55
CA ARG A 121 19.95 4.94 13.84
C ARG A 121 20.59 5.97 12.93
N GLY A 122 19.83 6.57 12.02
CA GLY A 122 20.33 7.56 11.07
C GLY A 122 21.00 6.99 9.83
N ASP A 123 20.95 5.67 9.62
CA ASP A 123 21.51 5.00 8.44
C ASP A 123 20.49 5.01 7.30
N LYS A 124 20.32 6.17 6.67
CA LYS A 124 19.39 6.34 5.54
C LYS A 124 19.77 5.44 4.35
N ALA A 125 21.05 5.38 4.01
CA ALA A 125 21.52 4.57 2.88
C ALA A 125 21.26 3.09 3.12
N GLY A 126 21.61 2.57 4.30
CA GLY A 126 21.36 1.19 4.68
C GLY A 126 19.87 0.85 4.74
N ALA A 127 19.04 1.77 5.24
CA ALA A 127 17.59 1.61 5.24
C ALA A 127 17.06 1.50 3.80
N GLY A 128 17.56 2.32 2.88
CA GLY A 128 17.21 2.24 1.46
C GLY A 128 17.52 0.87 0.84
N GLU A 129 18.65 0.27 1.17
CA GLU A 129 19.01 -1.08 0.69
C GLU A 129 18.06 -2.16 1.22
N GLU A 130 17.50 -1.98 2.42
CA GLU A 130 16.58 -2.95 3.01
C GLU A 130 15.27 -3.10 2.22
N PHE A 131 14.81 -2.06 1.52
CA PHE A 131 13.64 -2.19 0.63
C PHE A 131 13.78 -3.37 -0.34
N LEU A 132 14.97 -3.54 -0.91
CA LEU A 132 15.22 -4.52 -1.97
C LEU A 132 15.12 -5.98 -1.51
N LYS A 133 15.03 -6.23 -0.21
CA LYS A 133 14.88 -7.59 0.35
C LYS A 133 13.43 -8.11 0.30
N TYR A 134 12.45 -7.25 0.08
CA TYR A 134 11.02 -7.61 0.13
C TYR A 134 10.46 -7.88 -1.26
N THR A 135 10.99 -8.91 -1.92
CA THR A 135 10.71 -9.21 -3.33
C THR A 135 10.03 -10.57 -3.56
N LYS A 136 9.71 -11.29 -2.47
CA LYS A 136 9.12 -12.63 -2.58
C LYS A 136 7.61 -12.61 -2.35
N GLY A 137 6.89 -13.39 -3.16
CA GLY A 137 5.51 -13.73 -2.95
C GLY A 137 5.33 -15.22 -3.18
N GLY A 138 4.65 -15.91 -2.27
CA GLY A 138 4.50 -17.37 -2.35
C GLY A 138 5.84 -18.13 -2.35
N GLY A 139 6.86 -17.61 -1.67
CA GLY A 139 8.20 -18.20 -1.59
C GLY A 139 9.09 -17.99 -2.81
N LYS A 140 8.62 -17.25 -3.82
CA LYS A 140 9.35 -16.97 -5.07
C LYS A 140 9.62 -15.48 -5.24
N VAL A 141 10.74 -15.13 -5.84
CA VAL A 141 11.02 -13.76 -6.27
C VAL A 141 10.07 -13.40 -7.41
N LEU A 142 9.32 -12.32 -7.23
CA LEU A 142 8.37 -11.83 -8.24
C LEU A 142 8.93 -10.56 -8.91
N PRO A 143 9.05 -10.53 -10.25
CA PRO A 143 9.60 -9.36 -10.96
C PRO A 143 8.86 -8.05 -10.65
N GLY A 144 7.54 -8.10 -10.48
CA GLY A 144 6.74 -6.93 -10.09
C GLY A 144 7.12 -6.37 -8.73
N LEU A 145 7.41 -7.24 -7.75
CA LEU A 145 7.87 -6.81 -6.43
C LEU A 145 9.29 -6.25 -6.48
N VAL A 146 10.16 -6.82 -7.29
CA VAL A 146 11.51 -6.28 -7.52
C VAL A 146 11.41 -4.85 -8.01
N LYS A 147 10.61 -4.60 -9.05
CA LYS A 147 10.42 -3.25 -9.61
C LYS A 147 9.79 -2.30 -8.60
N ARG A 148 8.78 -2.76 -7.87
CA ARG A 148 8.13 -1.95 -6.84
C ARG A 148 9.11 -1.50 -5.76
N ARG A 149 9.92 -2.40 -5.24
CA ARG A 149 10.95 -2.05 -4.23
C ARG A 149 11.97 -1.06 -4.76
N GLN A 150 12.36 -1.19 -6.03
CA GLN A 150 13.25 -0.22 -6.67
C GLN A 150 12.63 1.18 -6.74
N ASP A 151 11.36 1.28 -7.13
CA ASP A 151 10.65 2.56 -7.20
C ASP A 151 10.46 3.17 -5.80
N GLU A 152 10.09 2.37 -4.80
CA GLU A 152 9.94 2.83 -3.42
C GLU A 152 11.28 3.29 -2.82
N ARG A 153 12.36 2.57 -3.09
CA ARG A 153 13.71 2.97 -2.70
C ARG A 153 14.11 4.30 -3.34
N ALA A 154 13.80 4.48 -4.61
CA ALA A 154 14.08 5.73 -5.33
C ALA A 154 13.34 6.91 -4.69
N LEU A 155 12.05 6.76 -4.34
CA LEU A 155 11.31 7.75 -3.57
C LEU A 155 12.01 8.03 -2.22
N PHE A 156 12.30 6.99 -1.47
CA PHE A 156 12.90 7.10 -0.12
C PHE A 156 14.23 7.85 -0.13
N LEU A 157 15.06 7.64 -1.15
CA LEU A 157 16.37 8.30 -1.27
C LEU A 157 16.30 9.70 -1.87
N SER A 158 15.16 10.10 -2.43
CA SER A 158 14.95 11.46 -2.92
C SER A 158 14.86 12.46 -1.76
N PRO A 159 14.99 13.75 -2.04
CA PRO A 159 14.87 14.81 -1.03
C PRO A 159 13.53 14.84 -0.31
#